data_c038e1f25c63df2b4e1068ed682ad64d
#
_entry.id   c038e1f25c63df2b4e1068ed682ad64d
#
_cell.length_a   1.000
_cell.length_b   1.000
_cell.length_c   1.000
_cell.angle_alpha   90.00
_cell.angle_beta   90.00
_cell.angle_gamma   90.00
#
_symmetry.space_group_name_H-M   'P 1'
#
loop_
_entity.id
_entity.type
_entity.pdbx_description
1 polymer ?
#
loop_
_entity_poly.entity_id
_entity_poly.type
_entity_poly.pdbx_seq_one_letter_code
_entity_poly.pdbx_strand_id
1 'polypeptide(L)'
;MADHSLPILCGVDVSLATLDIARVDHPVTRIPNTLAGIADWQASLPGHARIAVEATGRYHELLLGLAVAAGHEVFLINGLQLNHYRQAVGQRAKTDPDDARLLLRYLMHEQGELRPANPLNVKEKCLWSMLQ
;
A
#
# COMPACT_ATOMS: atom_id res chain seq x y z
N MET A 1 -11.79 16.70 19.06
CA MET A 1 -10.67 16.18 19.83
C MET A 1 -9.68 15.49 18.87
N ALA A 2 -8.43 15.80 19.02
CA ALA A 2 -7.43 15.16 18.18
C ALA A 2 -7.38 13.66 18.49
N ASP A 3 -7.42 12.89 17.45
CA ASP A 3 -7.25 11.45 17.57
C ASP A 3 -5.76 11.15 17.71
N HIS A 4 -5.38 10.63 18.86
CA HIS A 4 -3.99 10.28 19.13
C HIS A 4 -3.66 8.83 18.78
N SER A 5 -4.57 8.16 18.07
CA SER A 5 -4.31 6.81 17.62
C SER A 5 -3.11 6.77 16.69
N LEU A 6 -2.31 5.72 16.81
CA LEU A 6 -1.23 5.49 15.87
C LEU A 6 -1.82 5.17 14.50
N PRO A 7 -1.14 5.55 13.41
CA PRO A 7 -1.61 5.20 12.08
C PRO A 7 -1.64 3.68 11.89
N ILE A 8 -2.59 3.24 11.08
CA ILE A 8 -2.68 1.84 10.69
C ILE A 8 -1.63 1.58 9.63
N LEU A 9 -0.78 0.59 9.84
CA LEU A 9 0.26 0.23 8.88
C LEU A 9 -0.24 -0.92 8.01
N CYS A 10 -0.12 -0.76 6.70
CA CYS A 10 -0.56 -1.75 5.73
C CYS A 10 0.54 -2.02 4.69
N GLY A 11 0.72 -3.29 4.35
CA GLY A 11 1.49 -3.65 3.17
C GLY A 11 0.52 -4.22 2.13
N VAL A 12 0.61 -3.78 0.89
CA VAL A 12 -0.32 -4.20 -0.16
C VAL A 12 0.45 -4.74 -1.35
N ASP A 13 0.19 -6.01 -1.66
CA ASP A 13 0.69 -6.65 -2.86
C ASP A 13 -0.38 -6.52 -3.95
N VAL A 14 0.00 -5.92 -5.08
CA VAL A 14 -0.94 -5.54 -6.13
C VAL A 14 -0.82 -6.45 -7.33
N SER A 15 -1.95 -6.90 -7.85
CA SER A 15 -2.02 -7.56 -9.14
C SER A 15 -3.13 -6.93 -9.97
N LEU A 16 -3.27 -7.37 -11.22
CA LEU A 16 -4.30 -6.85 -12.11
C LEU A 16 -5.69 -6.96 -11.48
N ALA A 17 -6.00 -8.10 -10.91
CA ALA A 17 -7.36 -8.41 -10.46
C ALA A 17 -7.58 -8.21 -8.97
N THR A 18 -6.54 -8.31 -8.15
CA THR A 18 -6.68 -8.34 -6.69
C THR A 18 -5.58 -7.57 -5.98
N LEU A 19 -5.88 -7.23 -4.73
CA LEU A 19 -4.91 -6.69 -3.78
C LEU A 19 -4.88 -7.62 -2.57
N ASP A 20 -3.68 -8.00 -2.15
CA ASP A 20 -3.47 -8.71 -0.88
C ASP A 20 -2.98 -7.70 0.15
N ILE A 21 -3.69 -7.59 1.26
CA ILE A 21 -3.45 -6.55 2.26
C ILE A 21 -3.03 -7.18 3.57
N ALA A 22 -1.84 -6.79 4.05
CA ALA A 22 -1.34 -7.21 5.35
C ALA A 22 -1.42 -6.06 6.33
N ARG A 23 -1.93 -6.34 7.54
CA ARG A 23 -1.95 -5.41 8.67
C ARG A 23 -1.40 -6.13 9.90
N VAL A 24 -0.87 -5.35 10.84
CA VAL A 24 -0.35 -5.92 12.09
C VAL A 24 -1.47 -6.64 12.83
N ASP A 25 -1.20 -7.87 13.24
CA ASP A 25 -2.12 -8.71 14.02
C ASP A 25 -3.44 -9.05 13.31
N HIS A 26 -3.41 -9.05 11.97
CA HIS A 26 -4.56 -9.44 11.16
C HIS A 26 -4.11 -10.47 10.13
N PRO A 27 -4.99 -11.38 9.72
CA PRO A 27 -4.69 -12.22 8.56
C PRO A 27 -4.64 -11.39 7.29
N VAL A 28 -3.91 -11.86 6.30
CA VAL A 28 -3.88 -11.19 5.00
C VAL A 28 -5.27 -11.27 4.38
N THR A 29 -5.76 -10.12 3.91
CA THR A 29 -7.08 -10.01 3.29
C THR A 29 -6.92 -9.75 1.80
N ARG A 30 -7.68 -10.45 0.99
CA ARG A 30 -7.69 -10.24 -0.45
C ARG A 30 -8.95 -9.51 -0.86
N ILE A 31 -8.79 -8.42 -1.62
CA ILE A 31 -9.90 -7.62 -2.14
C ILE A 31 -9.77 -7.47 -3.65
N PRO A 32 -10.86 -7.17 -4.36
CA PRO A 32 -10.75 -6.85 -5.78
C PRO A 32 -9.99 -5.55 -6.01
N ASN A 33 -9.17 -5.52 -7.05
CA ASN A 33 -8.50 -4.28 -7.47
C ASN A 33 -9.44 -3.47 -8.33
N THR A 34 -10.49 -2.96 -7.72
CA THR A 34 -11.54 -2.16 -8.34
C THR A 34 -11.87 -0.96 -7.48
N LEU A 35 -12.51 0.03 -8.09
CA LEU A 35 -12.97 1.21 -7.37
C LEU A 35 -13.81 0.83 -6.15
N ALA A 36 -14.82 -0.04 -6.35
CA ALA A 36 -15.70 -0.46 -5.28
C ALA A 36 -14.96 -1.26 -4.20
N GLY A 37 -14.11 -2.20 -4.62
CA GLY A 37 -13.36 -3.04 -3.67
C GLY A 37 -12.45 -2.21 -2.78
N ILE A 38 -11.72 -1.28 -3.37
CA ILE A 38 -10.82 -0.41 -2.61
C ILE A 38 -11.60 0.55 -1.72
N ALA A 39 -12.67 1.14 -2.24
CA ALA A 39 -13.49 2.05 -1.45
C ALA A 39 -14.09 1.35 -0.23
N ASP A 40 -14.62 0.14 -0.41
CA ASP A 40 -15.17 -0.65 0.69
C ASP A 40 -14.12 -0.97 1.73
N TRP A 41 -12.93 -1.37 1.28
CA TRP A 41 -11.83 -1.66 2.20
C TRP A 41 -11.44 -0.41 3.00
N GLN A 42 -11.27 0.73 2.34
CA GLN A 42 -10.92 1.97 3.03
C GLN A 42 -11.98 2.37 4.05
N ALA A 43 -13.25 2.19 3.71
CA ALA A 43 -14.34 2.52 4.62
C ALA A 43 -14.32 1.64 5.87
N SER A 44 -13.73 0.44 5.78
CA SER A 44 -13.62 -0.47 6.92
C SER A 44 -12.48 -0.11 7.87
N LEU A 45 -11.57 0.77 7.47
CA LEU A 45 -10.43 1.13 8.30
C LEU A 45 -10.88 2.06 9.44
N PRO A 46 -10.44 1.80 10.67
CA PRO A 46 -10.86 2.62 11.81
C PRO A 46 -10.20 3.99 11.88
N GLY A 47 -9.22 4.28 11.03
CA GLY A 47 -8.54 5.56 11.05
C GLY A 47 -7.57 5.74 9.93
N HIS A 48 -6.65 6.69 10.09
CA HIS A 48 -5.63 7.02 9.11
C HIS A 48 -4.66 5.87 8.91
N ALA A 49 -4.31 5.60 7.65
CA ALA A 49 -3.42 4.49 7.32
C ALA A 49 -2.17 4.99 6.60
N ARG A 50 -1.08 4.26 6.81
CA ARG A 50 0.15 4.34 6.02
C ARG A 50 0.26 3.05 5.25
N ILE A 51 0.37 3.15 3.94
CA ILE A 51 0.26 2.01 3.04
C ILE A 51 1.53 1.90 2.21
N ALA A 52 2.23 0.77 2.33
CA ALA A 52 3.38 0.47 1.49
C ALA A 52 2.94 -0.42 0.33
N VAL A 53 3.30 -0.03 -0.88
CA VAL A 53 2.97 -0.78 -2.09
C VAL A 53 4.16 -0.77 -3.04
N GLU A 54 4.41 -1.90 -3.70
CA GLU A 54 5.47 -1.96 -4.70
C GLU A 54 4.98 -1.30 -5.99
N ALA A 55 5.80 -0.34 -6.49
CA ALA A 55 5.48 0.41 -7.70
C ALA A 55 5.96 -0.36 -8.93
N THR A 56 5.21 -1.38 -9.33
CA THR A 56 5.50 -2.17 -10.52
C THR A 56 4.36 -2.01 -11.53
N GLY A 57 4.70 -1.61 -12.74
CA GLY A 57 3.70 -1.40 -13.76
C GLY A 57 2.71 -0.31 -13.38
N ARG A 58 1.44 -0.55 -13.63
CA ARG A 58 0.38 0.45 -13.44
C ARG A 58 -0.75 -0.03 -12.54
N TYR A 59 -0.70 -1.28 -12.06
CA TYR A 59 -1.84 -1.87 -11.33
C TYR A 59 -2.02 -1.29 -9.94
N HIS A 60 -1.02 -0.58 -9.42
CA HIS A 60 -1.12 0.09 -8.11
C HIS A 60 -1.76 1.48 -8.20
N GLU A 61 -1.95 2.03 -9.40
CA GLU A 61 -2.37 3.42 -9.57
C GLU A 61 -3.76 3.69 -9.00
N LEU A 62 -4.69 2.76 -9.14
CA LEU A 62 -6.03 2.94 -8.61
C LEU A 62 -6.03 3.04 -7.08
N LEU A 63 -5.30 2.13 -6.43
CA LEU A 63 -5.13 2.19 -4.97
C LEU A 63 -4.47 3.50 -4.55
N LEU A 64 -3.41 3.89 -5.25
CA LEU A 64 -2.68 5.12 -4.94
C LEU A 64 -3.62 6.33 -4.98
N GLY A 65 -4.36 6.47 -6.07
CA GLY A 65 -5.27 7.62 -6.23
C GLY A 65 -6.36 7.65 -5.18
N LEU A 66 -7.02 6.52 -4.93
CA LEU A 66 -8.10 6.45 -3.97
C LEU A 66 -7.61 6.65 -2.53
N ALA A 67 -6.48 6.06 -2.19
CA ALA A 67 -5.94 6.17 -0.83
C ALA A 67 -5.49 7.59 -0.52
N VAL A 68 -4.80 8.24 -1.46
CA VAL A 68 -4.35 9.62 -1.27
C VAL A 68 -5.55 10.56 -1.18
N ALA A 69 -6.56 10.35 -2.02
CA ALA A 69 -7.78 11.16 -1.98
C ALA A 69 -8.52 11.00 -0.65
N ALA A 70 -8.42 9.84 -0.02
CA ALA A 70 -9.05 9.59 1.28
C ALA A 70 -8.21 10.10 2.46
N GLY A 71 -7.04 10.68 2.20
CA GLY A 71 -6.19 11.24 3.24
C GLY A 71 -5.17 10.28 3.82
N HIS A 72 -5.01 9.09 3.26
CA HIS A 72 -3.99 8.15 3.70
C HIS A 72 -2.63 8.49 3.09
N GLU A 73 -1.56 8.04 3.74
CA GLU A 73 -0.22 8.18 3.20
C GLU A 73 0.16 6.90 2.45
N VAL A 74 0.61 7.04 1.21
CA VAL A 74 1.03 5.89 0.40
C VAL A 74 2.51 6.01 0.10
N PHE A 75 3.24 4.94 0.40
CA PHE A 75 4.68 4.85 0.17
C PHE A 75 4.92 3.89 -0.98
N LEU A 76 5.45 4.42 -2.07
CA LEU A 76 5.78 3.62 -3.25
C LEU A 76 7.16 3.03 -3.07
N ILE A 77 7.22 1.72 -2.97
CA ILE A 77 8.45 1.00 -2.72
C ILE A 77 9.00 0.48 -4.04
N ASN A 78 10.26 0.79 -4.30
CA ASN A 78 10.95 0.30 -5.48
C ASN A 78 11.19 -1.21 -5.35
N GLY A 79 10.95 -1.94 -6.44
CA GLY A 79 11.12 -3.40 -6.43
C GLY A 79 12.53 -3.85 -6.11
N LEU A 80 13.54 -3.10 -6.54
CA LEU A 80 14.92 -3.40 -6.22
C LEU A 80 15.20 -3.26 -4.72
N GLN A 81 14.71 -2.19 -4.11
CA GLN A 81 14.85 -1.98 -2.66
C GLN A 81 14.14 -3.07 -1.88
N LEU A 82 12.96 -3.45 -2.31
CA LEU A 82 12.19 -4.51 -1.65
C LEU A 82 12.93 -5.84 -1.75
N ASN A 83 13.53 -6.12 -2.89
CA ASN A 83 14.30 -7.35 -3.09
C ASN A 83 15.53 -7.39 -2.19
N HIS A 84 16.27 -6.27 -2.08
CA HIS A 84 17.39 -6.17 -1.16
C HIS A 84 16.95 -6.39 0.27
N TYR A 85 15.82 -5.84 0.66
CA TYR A 85 15.28 -6.01 2.00
C TYR A 85 14.92 -7.47 2.26
N ARG A 86 14.30 -8.14 1.28
CA ARG A 86 13.96 -9.56 1.37
C ARG A 86 15.19 -10.39 1.67
N GLN A 87 16.29 -10.11 0.97
CA GLN A 87 17.55 -10.82 1.19
C GLN A 87 18.12 -10.50 2.57
N ALA A 88 18.07 -9.25 3.00
CA ALA A 88 18.61 -8.83 4.29
C ALA A 88 17.91 -9.48 5.48
N VAL A 89 16.62 -9.71 5.40
CA VAL A 89 15.87 -10.37 6.47
C VAL A 89 15.89 -11.89 6.38
N GLY A 90 16.58 -12.43 5.37
CA GLY A 90 16.75 -13.88 5.22
C GLY A 90 15.50 -14.61 4.79
N GLN A 91 14.59 -13.94 4.11
CA GLN A 91 13.37 -14.59 3.65
C GLN A 91 13.67 -15.51 2.49
N ARG A 92 13.35 -16.79 2.66
CA ARG A 92 13.72 -17.83 1.71
C ARG A 92 12.63 -18.15 0.70
N ALA A 93 11.38 -18.03 1.10
CA ALA A 93 10.26 -18.44 0.27
C ALA A 93 9.58 -17.22 -0.32
N LYS A 94 9.31 -17.29 -1.61
CA LYS A 94 8.44 -16.32 -2.28
C LYS A 94 7.07 -16.92 -2.38
N THR A 95 6.38 -16.98 -1.28
CA THR A 95 4.99 -17.38 -1.33
C THR A 95 4.13 -16.15 -1.24
N ASP A 96 3.12 -16.10 -2.05
CA ASP A 96 2.05 -15.13 -1.93
C ASP A 96 1.50 -15.26 -0.54
N PRO A 97 1.04 -14.62 0.05
CA PRO A 97 0.77 -13.51 0.87
C PRO A 97 2.01 -12.93 1.56
N ASP A 98 3.15 -13.53 1.37
CA ASP A 98 4.36 -13.07 2.01
C ASP A 98 4.83 -11.72 1.48
N ASP A 99 4.50 -11.38 0.22
CA ASP A 99 4.89 -10.09 -0.35
C ASP A 99 4.18 -8.94 0.35
N ALA A 100 2.90 -9.09 0.67
CA ALA A 100 2.18 -8.07 1.43
C ALA A 100 2.76 -7.92 2.84
N ARG A 101 3.10 -9.02 3.49
CA ARG A 101 3.72 -9.00 4.81
C ARG A 101 5.13 -8.42 4.77
N LEU A 102 5.87 -8.70 3.71
CA LEU A 102 7.20 -8.13 3.53
C LEU A 102 7.12 -6.60 3.38
N LEU A 103 6.16 -6.11 2.61
CA LEU A 103 5.93 -4.68 2.45
C LEU A 103 5.55 -4.03 3.78
N LEU A 104 4.70 -4.69 4.56
CA LEU A 104 4.34 -4.21 5.89
C LEU A 104 5.56 -4.12 6.79
N ARG A 105 6.38 -5.14 6.79
CA ARG A 105 7.59 -5.19 7.61
C ARG A 105 8.57 -4.10 7.20
N TYR A 106 8.75 -3.90 5.89
CA TYR A 106 9.59 -2.85 5.35
C TYR A 106 9.10 -1.48 5.85
N LEU A 107 7.80 -1.24 5.75
CA LEU A 107 7.21 0.01 6.20
C LEU A 107 7.45 0.23 7.70
N MET A 108 7.26 -0.81 8.51
CA MET A 108 7.46 -0.71 9.96
C MET A 108 8.88 -0.32 10.32
N HIS A 109 9.87 -0.83 9.59
CA HIS A 109 11.26 -0.56 9.89
C HIS A 109 11.79 0.73 9.27
N GLU A 110 11.26 1.12 8.11
CA GLU A 110 11.84 2.20 7.30
C GLU A 110 10.97 3.45 7.22
N GLN A 111 9.83 3.47 7.90
CA GLN A 111 8.88 4.58 7.72
C GLN A 111 9.47 5.96 8.05
N GLY A 112 10.49 6.02 8.92
CA GLY A 112 11.15 7.28 9.24
C GLY A 112 11.99 7.83 8.10
N GLU A 113 12.43 6.98 7.18
CA GLU A 113 13.24 7.34 6.02
C GLU A 113 12.43 7.43 4.73
N LEU A 114 11.20 6.94 4.74
CA LEU A 114 10.36 6.94 3.55
C LEU A 114 9.57 8.23 3.44
N ARG A 115 9.31 8.64 2.20
CA ARG A 115 8.49 9.81 1.92
C ARG A 115 7.20 9.36 1.23
N PRO A 116 6.05 9.85 1.69
CA PRO A 116 4.80 9.51 1.05
C PRO A 116 4.69 10.15 -0.33
N ALA A 117 3.88 9.56 -1.19
CA ALA A 117 3.59 10.10 -2.50
C ALA A 117 2.97 11.51 -2.38
N ASN A 118 3.40 12.42 -3.25
CA ASN A 118 2.92 13.78 -3.22
C ASN A 118 1.46 13.84 -3.72
N PRO A 119 0.51 14.32 -2.89
CA PRO A 119 -0.90 14.36 -3.29
C PRO A 119 -1.17 15.13 -4.59
N LEU A 120 -0.44 16.19 -4.85
CA LEU A 120 -0.64 16.98 -6.07
C LEU A 120 -0.27 16.19 -7.31
N ASN A 121 0.87 15.50 -7.27
CA ASN A 121 1.30 14.68 -8.40
C ASN A 121 0.36 13.50 -8.64
N VAL A 122 -0.14 12.91 -7.56
CA VAL A 122 -1.06 11.79 -7.65
C VAL A 122 -2.38 12.21 -8.28
N LYS A 123 -2.93 13.36 -7.87
CA LYS A 123 -4.18 13.88 -8.44
C LYS A 123 -4.05 14.12 -9.94
N GLU A 124 -2.93 14.70 -10.35
CA GLU A 124 -2.68 14.95 -11.76
C GLU A 124 -2.64 13.66 -12.57
N LYS A 125 -1.92 12.66 -12.09
CA LYS A 125 -1.85 11.34 -12.73
C LYS A 125 -3.21 10.68 -12.82
N CYS A 126 -4.00 10.76 -11.78
CA CYS A 126 -5.33 10.16 -11.77
C CYS A 126 -6.25 10.82 -12.78
N LEU A 127 -6.19 12.15 -12.90
CA LEU A 127 -6.97 12.86 -13.90
C LEU A 127 -6.60 12.42 -15.32
N TRP A 128 -5.30 12.30 -15.60
CA TRP A 128 -4.85 11.83 -16.90
C TRP A 128 -5.34 10.42 -17.20
N SER A 129 -5.28 9.53 -16.22
CA SER A 129 -5.75 8.16 -16.38
C SER A 129 -7.25 8.10 -16.67
N MET A 130 -8.02 8.99 -16.07
CA MET A 130 -9.46 9.04 -16.29
C MET A 130 -9.83 9.59 -17.66
N LEU A 131 -8.96 10.39 -18.27
CA LEU A 131 -9.21 10.99 -19.58
C LEU A 131 -8.82 10.09 -20.73
N GLN A 132 -8.16 9.01 -20.48
CA GLN A 132 -7.75 8.04 -21.47
C GLN A 132 -8.68 6.84 -21.47
#